data_3f8909eec9a0efbeb3f8a994346357d4
#
_entry.id   3f8909eec9a0efbeb3f8a994346357d4
#
_cell.length_a   1.000
_cell.length_b   1.000
_cell.length_c   1.000
_cell.angle_alpha   90.00
_cell.angle_beta   90.00
_cell.angle_gamma   90.00
#
_symmetry.space_group_name_H-M   'P 1'
#
loop_
_entity.id
_entity.type
_entity.pdbx_description
1 polymer ?
#
loop_
_entity_poly.entity_id
_entity_poly.type
_entity_poly.pdbx_seq_one_letter_code
_entity_poly.pdbx_strand_id
1 'polypeptide(L)'
;NDPADIPRLLALVEGTEGDPAGIKLLAGHRVNRRDTFIKRISSRFANGLRAWILRDDTPDTGCGLKVIARDVFLQLPYFDHMHRFIPAMVQRHGFRKMVVPVNHRHRIGGRSNYGTIDRALVGIVDLFGVSWLLLRTRLYCATEEAESAK
;
A
#
# COMPACT_ATOMS: atom_id res chain seq x y z
N ASN A 1 -10.99 -9.14 5.36
CA ASN A 1 -11.39 -7.79 5.73
C ASN A 1 -12.89 -7.74 5.88
N ASP A 2 -13.40 -6.85 6.71
CA ASP A 2 -14.82 -6.66 6.91
C ASP A 2 -15.36 -5.66 5.88
N PRO A 3 -16.38 -6.03 5.06
CA PRO A 3 -17.00 -5.10 4.12
C PRO A 3 -17.66 -3.89 4.81
N ALA A 4 -18.05 -4.02 6.08
CA ALA A 4 -18.65 -2.94 6.86
C ALA A 4 -17.69 -1.74 7.08
N ASP A 5 -16.37 -1.93 6.89
CA ASP A 5 -15.40 -0.84 6.96
C ASP A 5 -15.37 0.02 5.68
N ILE A 6 -15.96 -0.45 4.56
CA ILE A 6 -15.92 0.27 3.27
C ILE A 6 -16.60 1.65 3.33
N PRO A 7 -17.84 1.77 3.83
CA PRO A 7 -18.51 3.08 3.90
C PRO A 7 -17.73 4.10 4.72
N ARG A 8 -17.10 3.65 5.83
CA ARG A 8 -16.27 4.50 6.66
C ARG A 8 -15.02 5.00 5.92
N LEU A 9 -14.38 4.13 5.13
CA LEU A 9 -13.22 4.52 4.32
C LEU A 9 -13.61 5.51 3.23
N LEU A 10 -14.78 5.35 2.60
CA LEU A 10 -15.27 6.28 1.58
C LEU A 10 -15.57 7.65 2.18
N ALA A 11 -16.25 7.70 3.32
CA ALA A 11 -16.51 8.97 4.02
C ALA A 11 -15.22 9.71 4.40
N LEU A 12 -14.13 8.98 4.73
CA LEU A 12 -12.83 9.61 4.96
C LEU A 12 -12.21 10.19 3.69
N VAL A 13 -12.44 9.58 2.52
CA VAL A 13 -11.99 10.12 1.23
C VAL A 13 -12.72 11.42 0.91
N GLU A 14 -14.06 11.44 1.06
CA GLU A 14 -14.88 12.62 0.82
C GLU A 14 -14.45 13.80 1.69
N GLY A 15 -14.06 13.53 2.94
CA GLY A 15 -13.54 14.57 3.86
C GLY A 15 -12.14 15.08 3.49
N THR A 16 -11.44 14.46 2.55
CA THR A 16 -10.11 14.88 2.07
C THR A 16 -10.14 15.49 0.67
N GLU A 17 -11.31 15.58 0.05
CA GLU A 17 -11.48 16.25 -1.23
C GLU A 17 -11.19 17.76 -1.09
N GLY A 18 -10.31 18.26 -1.95
CA GLY A 18 -9.91 19.68 -1.93
C GLY A 18 -8.52 19.96 -1.33
N ASP A 19 -7.82 18.95 -0.79
CA ASP A 19 -6.40 19.10 -0.43
C ASP A 19 -5.51 18.74 -1.65
N PRO A 20 -4.86 19.72 -2.32
CA PRO A 20 -4.03 19.45 -3.51
C PRO A 20 -2.78 18.61 -3.20
N ALA A 21 -2.27 18.67 -1.96
CA ALA A 21 -1.25 17.75 -1.45
C ALA A 21 -1.89 16.49 -0.82
N GLY A 22 -3.15 16.22 -1.14
CA GLY A 22 -4.11 15.40 -0.44
C GLY A 22 -3.70 13.95 -0.25
N ILE A 23 -4.41 13.35 0.69
CA ILE A 23 -4.33 11.92 0.93
C ILE A 23 -4.90 11.20 -0.30
N LYS A 24 -4.03 10.52 -1.06
CA LYS A 24 -4.39 9.78 -2.28
C LYS A 24 -4.50 8.27 -2.04
N LEU A 25 -4.15 7.81 -0.84
CA LEU A 25 -4.26 6.41 -0.44
C LEU A 25 -4.73 6.29 1.01
N LEU A 26 -5.81 5.56 1.22
CA LEU A 26 -6.17 5.01 2.52
C LEU A 26 -5.76 3.54 2.57
N ALA A 27 -4.90 3.17 3.50
CA ALA A 27 -4.42 1.81 3.69
C ALA A 27 -5.00 1.22 4.98
N GLY A 28 -5.78 0.14 4.88
CA GLY A 28 -6.30 -0.54 6.04
C GLY A 28 -5.18 -1.20 6.87
N HIS A 29 -5.26 -1.05 8.19
CA HIS A 29 -4.43 -1.76 9.14
C HIS A 29 -5.31 -2.67 10.00
N ARG A 30 -5.12 -3.98 9.86
CA ARG A 30 -5.92 -4.96 10.59
C ARG A 30 -5.56 -4.99 12.07
N VAL A 31 -6.47 -4.55 12.91
CA VAL A 31 -6.37 -4.69 14.36
C VAL A 31 -6.85 -6.08 14.79
N ASN A 32 -6.31 -6.61 15.89
CA ASN A 32 -6.69 -7.92 16.48
C ASN A 32 -6.38 -9.15 15.61
N ARG A 33 -5.26 -9.14 14.88
CA ARG A 33 -4.79 -10.36 14.18
C ARG A 33 -4.42 -11.45 15.18
N ARG A 34 -5.13 -12.58 15.09
CA ARG A 34 -4.81 -13.80 15.84
C ARG A 34 -3.81 -14.66 15.06
N ASP A 35 -2.59 -14.16 14.91
CA ASP A 35 -1.52 -14.93 14.27
C ASP A 35 -0.73 -15.73 15.30
N THR A 36 -0.23 -16.89 14.87
CA THR A 36 0.74 -17.68 15.63
C THR A 36 1.99 -16.85 15.93
N PHE A 37 2.61 -17.05 17.07
CA PHE A 37 3.80 -16.30 17.52
C PHE A 37 4.90 -16.24 16.46
N ILE A 38 5.21 -17.38 15.80
CA ILE A 38 6.20 -17.49 14.73
C ILE A 38 5.81 -16.60 13.52
N LYS A 39 4.55 -16.64 13.11
CA LYS A 39 4.06 -15.79 12.01
C LYS A 39 4.13 -14.30 12.35
N ARG A 40 3.95 -13.95 13.62
CA ARG A 40 4.05 -12.56 14.08
C ARG A 40 5.49 -12.05 14.02
N ILE A 41 6.46 -12.85 14.47
CA ILE A 41 7.88 -12.47 14.43
C ILE A 41 8.36 -12.36 12.98
N SER A 42 8.13 -13.37 12.16
CA SER A 42 8.55 -13.36 10.74
C SER A 42 7.90 -12.19 9.96
N SER A 43 6.63 -11.90 10.22
CA SER A 43 5.94 -10.74 9.64
C SER A 43 6.56 -9.40 10.09
N ARG A 44 6.92 -9.29 11.38
CA ARG A 44 7.56 -8.07 11.90
C ARG A 44 8.93 -7.85 11.25
N PHE A 45 9.73 -8.89 11.16
CA PHE A 45 11.04 -8.82 10.50
C PHE A 45 10.91 -8.45 9.02
N ALA A 46 10.05 -9.15 8.28
CA ALA A 46 9.82 -8.87 6.87
C ALA A 46 9.28 -7.45 6.62
N ASN A 47 8.34 -6.97 7.46
CA ASN A 47 7.83 -5.62 7.38
C ASN A 47 8.89 -4.57 7.76
N GLY A 48 9.73 -4.85 8.76
CA GLY A 48 10.83 -3.96 9.15
C GLY A 48 11.86 -3.81 8.03
N LEU A 49 12.28 -4.94 7.42
CA LEU A 49 13.21 -4.92 6.28
C LEU A 49 12.63 -4.14 5.09
N ARG A 50 11.36 -4.39 4.76
CA ARG A 50 10.67 -3.66 3.70
C ARG A 50 10.58 -2.17 4.01
N ALA A 51 10.17 -1.82 5.24
CA ALA A 51 10.04 -0.42 5.67
C ALA A 51 11.39 0.31 5.57
N TRP A 52 12.47 -0.34 5.95
CA TRP A 52 13.82 0.21 5.85
C TRP A 52 14.25 0.42 4.39
N ILE A 53 14.07 -0.59 3.52
CA ILE A 53 14.50 -0.53 2.11
C ILE A 53 13.66 0.49 1.33
N LEU A 54 12.33 0.45 1.50
CA LEU A 54 11.41 1.28 0.70
C LEU A 54 11.09 2.62 1.36
N ARG A 55 11.60 2.85 2.59
CA ARG A 55 11.24 4.02 3.42
C ARG A 55 9.73 4.19 3.58
N ASP A 56 9.05 3.07 3.77
CA ASP A 56 7.60 3.00 3.86
C ASP A 56 7.18 2.56 5.27
N ASP A 57 6.54 3.45 6.00
CA ASP A 57 6.08 3.29 7.38
C ASP A 57 4.72 2.58 7.53
N THR A 58 4.18 2.00 6.45
CA THR A 58 2.89 1.30 6.47
C THR A 58 2.99 -0.01 7.26
N PRO A 59 2.26 -0.17 8.38
CA PRO A 59 2.42 -1.31 9.29
C PRO A 59 1.85 -2.62 8.73
N ASP A 60 0.81 -2.58 7.89
CA ASP A 60 0.13 -3.75 7.33
C ASP A 60 -0.11 -3.63 5.82
N THR A 61 0.93 -3.76 5.03
CA THR A 61 0.83 -3.72 3.57
C THR A 61 0.10 -4.91 2.96
N GLY A 62 0.00 -6.01 3.71
CA GLY A 62 -0.76 -7.19 3.33
C GLY A 62 -2.28 -7.05 3.48
N CYS A 63 -2.76 -5.96 4.04
CA CYS A 63 -4.19 -5.67 4.09
C CYS A 63 -4.71 -5.41 2.68
N GLY A 64 -5.72 -6.17 2.24
CA GLY A 64 -6.34 -6.01 0.92
C GLY A 64 -7.31 -4.82 0.85
N LEU A 65 -7.69 -4.24 1.99
CA LEU A 65 -8.60 -3.11 2.02
C LEU A 65 -7.80 -1.81 1.86
N LYS A 66 -7.87 -1.24 0.67
CA LYS A 66 -7.23 0.02 0.29
C LYS A 66 -8.17 0.82 -0.59
N VAL A 67 -8.19 2.12 -0.39
CA VAL A 67 -8.86 3.07 -1.28
C VAL A 67 -7.79 3.99 -1.84
N ILE A 68 -7.72 4.08 -3.16
CA ILE A 68 -6.70 4.87 -3.86
C ILE A 68 -7.38 5.74 -4.91
N ALA A 69 -6.89 6.95 -5.05
CA ALA A 69 -7.33 7.84 -6.12
C ALA A 69 -7.03 7.24 -7.49
N ARG A 70 -8.02 7.24 -8.39
CA ARG A 70 -7.91 6.58 -9.69
C ARG A 70 -6.77 7.14 -10.56
N ASP A 71 -6.62 8.45 -10.57
CA ASP A 71 -5.57 9.18 -11.27
C ASP A 71 -4.16 8.73 -10.83
N VAL A 72 -3.97 8.55 -9.54
CA VAL A 72 -2.71 8.05 -8.98
C VAL A 72 -2.51 6.57 -9.30
N PHE A 73 -3.55 5.74 -9.14
CA PHE A 73 -3.46 4.31 -9.41
C PHE A 73 -3.05 4.01 -10.86
N LEU A 74 -3.57 4.75 -11.81
CA LEU A 74 -3.27 4.56 -13.24
C LEU A 74 -1.83 4.97 -13.62
N GLN A 75 -1.14 5.73 -12.77
CA GLN A 75 0.26 6.09 -12.95
C GLN A 75 1.23 5.06 -12.35
N LEU A 76 0.73 4.15 -11.51
CA LEU A 76 1.57 3.14 -10.88
C LEU A 76 1.98 2.04 -11.88
N PRO A 77 3.21 1.56 -11.82
CA PRO A 77 3.64 0.42 -12.62
C PRO A 77 2.87 -0.83 -12.21
N TYR A 78 2.37 -1.55 -13.21
CA TYR A 78 1.64 -2.79 -12.98
C TYR A 78 2.58 -4.00 -13.01
N PHE A 79 2.55 -4.82 -11.95
CA PHE A 79 3.28 -6.08 -11.85
C PHE A 79 2.60 -7.00 -10.82
N ASP A 80 2.92 -8.29 -10.88
CA ASP A 80 2.37 -9.25 -9.93
C ASP A 80 2.74 -8.90 -8.49
N HIS A 81 1.80 -9.09 -7.58
CA HIS A 81 1.94 -8.77 -6.14
C HIS A 81 2.12 -7.28 -5.82
N MET A 82 1.96 -6.36 -6.78
CA MET A 82 2.10 -4.91 -6.57
C MET A 82 1.28 -4.38 -5.38
N HIS A 83 0.17 -5.04 -5.04
CA HIS A 83 -0.73 -4.64 -3.95
C HIS A 83 -0.03 -4.47 -2.59
N ARG A 84 1.13 -5.12 -2.39
CA ARG A 84 1.95 -5.00 -1.17
C ARG A 84 2.80 -3.74 -1.16
N PHE A 85 3.06 -3.18 -2.33
CA PHE A 85 3.99 -2.08 -2.55
C PHE A 85 3.30 -0.77 -2.91
N ILE A 86 1.97 -0.78 -3.12
CA ILE A 86 1.18 0.41 -3.41
C ILE A 86 1.50 1.57 -2.45
N PRO A 87 1.56 1.39 -1.11
CA PRO A 87 1.85 2.51 -0.22
C PRO A 87 3.22 3.15 -0.48
N ALA A 88 4.26 2.34 -0.74
CA ALA A 88 5.59 2.83 -1.06
C ALA A 88 5.62 3.57 -2.41
N MET A 89 4.93 3.04 -3.41
CA MET A 89 4.84 3.67 -4.73
C MET A 89 4.10 5.01 -4.68
N VAL A 90 2.96 5.06 -4.01
CA VAL A 90 2.18 6.30 -3.83
C VAL A 90 3.01 7.37 -3.11
N GLN A 91 3.71 6.98 -2.04
CA GLN A 91 4.59 7.88 -1.30
C GLN A 91 5.77 8.37 -2.17
N ARG A 92 6.32 7.51 -3.02
CA ARG A 92 7.40 7.87 -3.95
C ARG A 92 6.94 8.89 -4.99
N HIS A 93 5.67 8.83 -5.41
CA HIS A 93 5.05 9.83 -6.29
C HIS A 93 4.73 11.15 -5.58
N GLY A 94 5.15 11.33 -4.32
CA GLY A 94 4.94 12.55 -3.56
C GLY A 94 3.57 12.69 -2.91
N PHE A 95 2.70 11.68 -3.05
CA PHE A 95 1.37 11.73 -2.47
C PHE A 95 1.36 11.23 -1.02
N ARG A 96 0.43 11.75 -0.25
CA ARG A 96 0.23 11.34 1.14
C ARG A 96 -0.65 10.10 1.21
N LYS A 97 -0.40 9.30 2.23
CA LYS A 97 -1.22 8.14 2.61
C LYS A 97 -1.73 8.30 4.04
N MET A 98 -2.87 7.71 4.33
CA MET A 98 -3.41 7.57 5.67
C MET A 98 -3.60 6.09 6.00
N VAL A 99 -3.19 5.69 7.20
CA VAL A 99 -3.41 4.34 7.72
C VAL A 99 -4.65 4.34 8.60
N VAL A 100 -5.62 3.49 8.27
CA VAL A 100 -6.92 3.42 8.95
C VAL A 100 -7.06 2.06 9.62
N PRO A 101 -7.35 1.98 10.92
CA PRO A 101 -7.63 0.70 11.57
C PRO A 101 -8.91 0.09 10.99
N VAL A 102 -8.83 -1.20 10.62
CA VAL A 102 -9.94 -1.96 10.05
C VAL A 102 -10.12 -3.28 10.78
N ASN A 103 -11.34 -3.81 10.79
CA ASN A 103 -11.67 -5.05 11.44
C ASN A 103 -11.08 -6.24 10.68
N HIS A 104 -10.55 -7.21 11.43
CA HIS A 104 -10.10 -8.47 10.86
C HIS A 104 -11.19 -9.53 10.97
N ARG A 105 -11.77 -9.90 9.82
CA ARG A 105 -12.70 -11.03 9.76
C ARG A 105 -11.96 -12.32 9.44
N HIS A 106 -12.18 -13.36 10.23
CA HIS A 106 -11.63 -14.69 9.95
C HIS A 106 -12.16 -15.22 8.60
N ARG A 107 -11.25 -15.86 7.85
CA ARG A 107 -11.64 -16.54 6.63
C ARG A 107 -12.48 -17.78 7.01
N ILE A 108 -13.69 -17.85 6.51
CA ILE A 108 -14.66 -18.93 6.80
C ILE A 108 -14.33 -20.20 5.98
N GLY A 109 -13.53 -20.09 4.91
CA GLY A 109 -13.15 -21.22 4.06
C GLY A 109 -11.92 -20.94 3.21
N GLY A 110 -11.36 -22.00 2.64
CA GLY A 110 -10.23 -21.97 1.71
C GLY A 110 -8.89 -22.32 2.36
N ARG A 111 -8.17 -23.27 1.76
CA ARG A 111 -6.77 -23.58 2.06
C ARG A 111 -5.87 -22.58 1.33
N SER A 112 -4.77 -22.19 1.97
CA SER A 112 -3.72 -21.42 1.32
C SER A 112 -2.94 -22.39 0.41
N ASN A 113 -3.04 -22.22 -0.91
CA ASN A 113 -2.38 -23.07 -1.90
C ASN A 113 -0.86 -22.84 -2.03
N TYR A 114 -0.32 -21.83 -1.36
CA TYR A 114 1.11 -21.50 -1.44
C TYR A 114 1.81 -21.77 -0.12
N GLY A 115 2.98 -22.38 -0.20
CA GLY A 115 3.88 -22.56 0.94
C GLY A 115 4.32 -21.22 1.53
N THR A 116 4.62 -21.19 2.81
CA THR A 116 5.10 -19.96 3.50
C THR A 116 6.47 -19.53 2.96
N ILE A 117 7.31 -20.50 2.58
CA ILE A 117 8.66 -20.29 2.05
C ILE A 117 8.59 -19.67 0.66
N ASP A 118 7.77 -20.20 -0.24
CA ASP A 118 7.61 -19.68 -1.60
C ASP A 118 7.16 -18.22 -1.59
N ARG A 119 6.21 -17.90 -0.70
CA ARG A 119 5.76 -16.52 -0.51
C ARG A 119 6.85 -15.59 0.03
N ALA A 120 7.75 -16.11 0.85
CA ALA A 120 8.86 -15.33 1.39
C ALA A 120 9.90 -15.05 0.29
N LEU A 121 10.25 -16.05 -0.50
CA LEU A 121 11.20 -15.91 -1.61
C LEU A 121 10.68 -14.93 -2.67
N VAL A 122 9.45 -15.11 -3.13
CA VAL A 122 8.81 -14.18 -4.07
C VAL A 122 8.77 -12.76 -3.49
N GLY A 123 8.42 -12.61 -2.21
CA GLY A 123 8.39 -11.31 -1.55
C GLY A 123 9.76 -10.63 -1.45
N ILE A 124 10.85 -11.39 -1.34
CA ILE A 124 12.22 -10.86 -1.35
C ILE A 124 12.59 -10.38 -2.77
N VAL A 125 12.33 -11.19 -3.78
CA VAL A 125 12.59 -10.82 -5.19
C VAL A 125 11.79 -9.56 -5.56
N ASP A 126 10.50 -9.53 -5.23
CA ASP A 126 9.64 -8.37 -5.45
C ASP A 126 10.17 -7.12 -4.74
N LEU A 127 10.68 -7.28 -3.50
CA LEU A 127 11.23 -6.16 -2.72
C LEU A 127 12.45 -5.52 -3.41
N PHE A 128 13.36 -6.34 -3.92
CA PHE A 128 14.53 -5.84 -4.68
C PHE A 128 14.10 -5.22 -6.00
N GLY A 129 13.19 -5.85 -6.74
CA GLY A 129 12.63 -5.32 -7.98
C GLY A 129 11.97 -3.96 -7.80
N VAL A 130 11.11 -3.84 -6.78
CA VAL A 130 10.46 -2.56 -6.46
C VAL A 130 11.45 -1.52 -5.97
N SER A 131 12.42 -1.91 -5.15
CA SER A 131 13.47 -0.98 -4.70
C SER A 131 14.23 -0.40 -5.90
N TRP A 132 14.64 -1.26 -6.84
CA TRP A 132 15.29 -0.83 -8.08
C TRP A 132 14.38 0.10 -8.90
N LEU A 133 13.12 -0.28 -9.07
CA LEU A 133 12.13 0.51 -9.80
C LEU A 133 11.98 1.91 -9.18
N LEU A 134 11.79 2.00 -7.87
CA LEU A 134 11.63 3.27 -7.16
C LEU A 134 12.87 4.17 -7.26
N LEU A 135 14.08 3.59 -7.30
CA LEU A 135 15.32 4.34 -7.51
C LEU A 135 15.45 4.88 -8.93
N ARG A 136 14.88 4.20 -9.93
CA ARG A 136 14.97 4.54 -11.36
C ARG A 136 13.81 5.40 -11.85
N THR A 137 12.67 5.37 -11.18
CA THR A 137 11.51 6.17 -11.57
C THR A 137 11.82 7.66 -11.43
N ARG A 138 11.81 8.38 -12.54
CA ARG A 138 11.83 9.84 -12.56
C ARG A 138 10.40 10.35 -12.52
N LEU A 139 10.09 11.17 -11.54
CA LEU A 139 8.81 11.86 -11.48
C LEU A 139 8.92 13.09 -12.41
N TYR A 140 8.23 13.03 -13.52
CA TYR A 140 8.04 14.21 -14.35
C TYR A 140 6.87 14.99 -13.73
N CYS A 141 7.16 16.07 -13.01
CA CYS A 141 6.18 17.12 -12.83
C CYS A 141 6.14 17.89 -14.14
N ALA A 142 5.12 17.67 -14.95
CA ALA A 142 4.75 18.63 -15.97
C ALA A 142 4.19 19.85 -15.22
N THR A 143 5.02 20.85 -15.00
CA THR A 143 4.54 22.20 -14.73
C THR A 143 3.94 22.66 -16.05
N GLU A 144 2.63 22.68 -16.17
CA GLU A 144 1.96 23.55 -17.11
C GLU A 144 2.34 24.98 -16.71
N GLU A 145 3.39 25.48 -17.29
CA GLU A 145 3.60 26.91 -17.33
C GLU A 145 2.39 27.47 -18.07
N ALA A 146 1.52 28.13 -17.33
CA ALA A 146 0.41 28.85 -17.87
C ALA A 146 0.99 29.86 -18.88
N GLU A 147 0.84 29.55 -20.17
CA GLU A 147 1.01 30.47 -21.27
C GLU A 147 -0.18 31.44 -21.25
N SER A 148 -0.17 32.34 -20.26
CA SER A 148 -1.08 33.47 -20.18
C SER A 148 -0.26 34.74 -20.08
N ALA A 149 0.36 35.10 -21.18
CA ALA A 149 0.84 36.47 -21.38
C ALA A 149 0.93 36.75 -22.89
N LYS A 150 -0.22 37.05 -23.52
CA LYS A 150 -0.27 38.04 -24.61
C LYS A 150 -1.70 38.48 -24.84
#